data_a061d45440b9149009ffb2a23752b23f
#
_entry.id   a061d45440b9149009ffb2a23752b23f
#
_cell.length_a   1.000
_cell.length_b   1.000
_cell.length_c   1.000
_cell.angle_alpha   90.00
_cell.angle_beta   90.00
_cell.angle_gamma   90.00
#
_symmetry.space_group_name_H-M   'P 1'
#
loop_
_entity.id
_entity.type
_entity.pdbx_description
1 polymer ?
#
loop_
_entity_poly.entity_id
_entity_poly.type
_entity_poly.pdbx_seq_one_letter_code
_entity_poly.pdbx_strand_id
1 'polypeptide(L)'
;MRTPSVFHRERAPLPHHGAAAFLDLGHALIVERQREAESLGECALADLTNLPRLGLRGKAAAARLADEGFPLPEAPNRLARAPSGETLLRLSQNEYLLLGAFADGGARVRVLENDLPKAGENGLYFLPRQDSHAWFWLGGPRRAEVMAKLCGVDLSRDAFPRD
;
A
#
# COMPACT_ATOMS: atom_id res chain seq x y z
N MET A 1 0.27 -15.81 15.98
CA MET A 1 -1.13 -15.37 16.12
C MET A 1 -1.42 -14.49 14.91
N ARG A 2 -2.44 -14.80 14.10
CA ARG A 2 -2.76 -14.04 12.87
C ARG A 2 -3.42 -12.74 13.27
N THR A 3 -2.91 -11.61 12.80
CA THR A 3 -3.53 -10.30 13.03
C THR A 3 -4.48 -10.01 11.88
N PRO A 4 -5.80 -9.99 12.08
CA PRO A 4 -6.73 -9.59 11.03
C PRO A 4 -6.52 -8.13 10.67
N SER A 5 -6.86 -7.74 9.43
CA SER A 5 -6.86 -6.34 9.05
C SER A 5 -7.81 -5.54 9.96
N VAL A 6 -7.59 -4.23 10.06
CA VAL A 6 -8.41 -3.33 10.88
C VAL A 6 -9.89 -3.48 10.51
N PHE A 7 -10.19 -3.60 9.23
CA PHE A 7 -11.55 -3.80 8.73
C PHE A 7 -12.15 -5.15 9.13
N HIS A 8 -11.31 -6.16 9.29
CA HIS A 8 -11.79 -7.51 9.61
C HIS A 8 -12.19 -7.64 11.08
N ARG A 9 -11.65 -6.81 11.96
CA ARG A 9 -12.00 -6.80 13.39
C ARG A 9 -13.35 -6.15 13.69
N GLU A 10 -13.75 -5.18 12.87
CA GLU A 10 -14.97 -4.39 13.12
C GLU A 10 -16.19 -4.88 12.36
N ARG A 11 -16.02 -5.78 11.39
CA ARG A 11 -17.15 -6.34 10.66
C ARG A 11 -17.65 -7.62 11.30
N ALA A 12 -18.73 -7.50 12.04
CA ALA A 12 -19.75 -8.52 11.94
C ALA A 12 -20.08 -8.73 10.44
N PRO A 13 -20.19 -9.98 9.94
CA PRO A 13 -20.53 -10.21 8.54
C PRO A 13 -21.77 -9.38 8.20
N LEU A 14 -21.61 -8.46 7.27
CA LEU A 14 -22.75 -7.71 6.75
C LEU A 14 -23.72 -8.74 6.15
N PRO A 15 -24.97 -8.77 6.58
CA PRO A 15 -25.87 -9.89 6.32
C PRO A 15 -26.26 -10.09 4.85
N HIS A 16 -25.70 -9.30 3.92
CA HIS A 16 -26.09 -9.27 2.51
C HIS A 16 -24.96 -9.52 1.52
N HIS A 17 -23.75 -9.88 1.99
CA HIS A 17 -22.65 -10.16 1.08
C HIS A 17 -22.42 -11.67 1.01
N GLY A 18 -22.58 -12.24 -0.18
CA GLY A 18 -22.30 -13.64 -0.48
C GLY A 18 -20.92 -14.07 0.00
N ALA A 19 -20.65 -15.37 0.01
CA ALA A 19 -19.44 -15.94 0.57
C ALA A 19 -18.17 -15.22 0.08
N ALA A 20 -17.49 -14.50 0.96
CA ALA A 20 -16.20 -13.90 0.66
C ALA A 20 -15.13 -14.99 0.59
N ALA A 21 -14.29 -14.95 -0.43
CA ALA A 21 -13.07 -15.72 -0.45
C ALA A 21 -11.98 -14.94 0.29
N PHE A 22 -11.18 -15.64 1.08
CA PHE A 22 -10.08 -15.04 1.84
C PHE A 22 -8.74 -15.57 1.35
N LEU A 23 -7.82 -14.66 1.09
CA LEU A 23 -6.42 -14.97 0.86
C LEU A 23 -5.68 -15.01 2.20
N ASP A 24 -5.05 -16.14 2.48
CA ASP A 24 -4.21 -16.32 3.67
C ASP A 24 -2.76 -15.94 3.33
N LEU A 25 -2.29 -14.84 3.87
CA LEU A 25 -0.90 -14.39 3.73
C LEU A 25 0.01 -14.96 4.82
N GLY A 26 -0.46 -15.97 5.58
CA GLY A 26 0.31 -16.61 6.65
C GLY A 26 0.29 -15.85 7.98
N HIS A 27 0.27 -14.55 7.97
CA HIS A 27 0.19 -13.68 9.15
C HIS A 27 -1.14 -12.92 9.24
N ALA A 28 -1.88 -12.84 8.16
CA ALA A 28 -3.15 -12.14 8.08
C ALA A 28 -4.09 -12.75 7.02
N LEU A 29 -5.37 -12.54 7.19
CA LEU A 29 -6.41 -12.89 6.23
C LEU A 29 -6.91 -11.61 5.58
N ILE A 30 -6.92 -11.57 4.25
CA ILE A 30 -7.55 -10.49 3.49
C ILE A 30 -8.71 -11.04 2.67
N VAL A 31 -9.67 -10.18 2.36
CA VAL A 31 -10.72 -10.53 1.41
C VAL A 31 -10.12 -10.53 0.02
N GLU A 32 -10.00 -11.72 -0.59
CA GLU A 32 -9.48 -11.89 -1.93
C GLU A 32 -10.54 -11.49 -2.97
N ARG A 33 -11.76 -11.92 -2.76
CA ARG A 33 -12.86 -11.67 -3.68
C ARG A 33 -14.20 -11.72 -2.96
N GLN A 34 -15.05 -10.77 -3.28
CA GLN A 34 -16.46 -10.81 -2.97
C GLN A 34 -17.23 -11.34 -4.19
N ARG A 35 -18.08 -12.33 -4.02
CA ARG A 35 -18.71 -13.07 -5.13
C ARG A 35 -19.64 -12.24 -6.01
N GLU A 36 -20.11 -11.11 -5.53
CA GLU A 36 -20.95 -10.18 -6.28
C GLU A 36 -20.39 -8.77 -6.08
N ALA A 37 -19.42 -8.39 -6.92
CA ALA A 37 -19.18 -7.00 -7.18
C ALA A 37 -20.31 -6.53 -8.14
N GLU A 38 -21.48 -6.26 -7.61
CA GLU A 38 -22.31 -5.24 -8.22
C GLU A 38 -21.42 -4.04 -8.45
N SER A 39 -21.54 -3.39 -9.61
CA SER A 39 -20.71 -2.28 -10.07
C SER A 39 -20.14 -1.51 -8.87
N LEU A 40 -18.85 -1.14 -8.88
CA LEU A 40 -18.16 -0.45 -7.79
C LEU A 40 -18.85 0.85 -7.32
N GLY A 41 -20.10 1.06 -7.72
CA GLY A 41 -20.93 2.16 -7.34
C GLY A 41 -20.23 3.51 -7.53
N GLU A 42 -20.70 4.51 -6.84
CA GLU A 42 -20.10 5.85 -6.89
C GLU A 42 -18.82 5.97 -6.08
N CYS A 43 -18.62 5.09 -5.09
CA CYS A 43 -17.44 5.06 -4.24
C CYS A 43 -17.18 3.65 -3.70
N ALA A 44 -15.94 3.20 -3.74
CA ALA A 44 -15.51 1.90 -3.23
C ALA A 44 -14.27 2.04 -2.34
N LEU A 45 -14.22 1.26 -1.28
CA LEU A 45 -13.09 1.18 -0.35
C LEU A 45 -12.57 -0.26 -0.31
N ALA A 46 -11.27 -0.43 -0.56
CA ALA A 46 -10.58 -1.70 -0.39
C ALA A 46 -9.56 -1.61 0.75
N ASP A 47 -9.55 -2.63 1.62
CA ASP A 47 -8.54 -2.77 2.67
C ASP A 47 -7.33 -3.51 2.13
N LEU A 48 -6.21 -2.81 2.00
CA LEU A 48 -4.92 -3.29 1.52
C LEU A 48 -3.89 -3.45 2.64
N THR A 49 -4.33 -3.31 3.89
CA THR A 49 -3.43 -3.29 5.05
C THR A 49 -2.52 -4.53 5.12
N ASN A 50 -2.97 -5.65 4.58
CA ASN A 50 -2.21 -6.90 4.57
C ASN A 50 -1.30 -7.10 3.35
N LEU A 51 -1.32 -6.20 2.35
CA LEU A 51 -0.33 -6.23 1.29
C LEU A 51 1.04 -5.79 1.83
N PRO A 52 2.12 -6.47 1.43
CA PRO A 52 3.48 -6.14 1.82
C PRO A 52 3.85 -4.71 1.47
N ARG A 53 4.50 -4.05 2.40
CA ARG A 53 5.05 -2.72 2.23
C ARG A 53 6.29 -2.54 3.08
N LEU A 54 7.23 -1.80 2.55
CA LEU A 54 8.58 -1.71 3.06
C LEU A 54 9.03 -0.25 3.11
N GLY A 55 9.54 0.19 4.26
CA GLY A 55 10.22 1.47 4.38
C GLY A 55 11.73 1.29 4.30
N LEU A 56 12.39 2.17 3.55
CA LEU A 56 13.84 2.28 3.52
C LEU A 56 14.26 3.71 3.84
N ARG A 57 15.26 3.85 4.68
CA ARG A 57 15.81 5.15 5.06
C ARG A 57 17.33 5.12 5.05
N GLY A 58 17.93 6.26 4.68
CA GLY A 58 19.37 6.45 4.73
C GLY A 58 20.00 6.76 3.39
N LYS A 59 21.30 7.07 3.40
CA LYS A 59 22.03 7.51 2.19
C LYS A 59 22.05 6.46 1.08
N ALA A 60 22.05 5.18 1.45
CA ALA A 60 22.07 4.07 0.51
C ALA A 60 20.69 3.63 0.01
N ALA A 61 19.58 4.19 0.55
CA ALA A 61 18.24 3.74 0.23
C ALA A 61 17.88 3.89 -1.25
N ALA A 62 18.22 5.04 -1.85
CA ALA A 62 17.98 5.28 -3.28
C ALA A 62 18.75 4.30 -4.17
N ALA A 63 20.05 4.13 -3.91
CA ALA A 63 20.89 3.22 -4.69
C ALA A 63 20.35 1.78 -4.59
N ARG A 64 20.04 1.31 -3.39
CA ARG A 64 19.49 -0.04 -3.20
C ARG A 64 18.19 -0.24 -3.99
N LEU A 65 17.26 0.71 -3.96
CA LEU A 65 16.00 0.60 -4.71
C LEU A 65 16.22 0.62 -6.23
N ALA A 66 17.18 1.42 -6.71
CA ALA A 66 17.57 1.44 -8.12
C ALA A 66 18.20 0.11 -8.56
N ASP A 67 19.08 -0.47 -7.75
CA ASP A 67 19.72 -1.77 -8.01
C ASP A 67 18.66 -2.91 -8.09
N GLU A 68 17.58 -2.79 -7.34
CA GLU A 68 16.43 -3.68 -7.41
C GLU A 68 15.50 -3.38 -8.61
N GLY A 69 15.82 -2.38 -9.42
CA GLY A 69 15.06 -2.01 -10.61
C GLY A 69 13.78 -1.23 -10.35
N PHE A 70 13.65 -0.57 -9.20
CA PHE A 70 12.52 0.32 -8.95
C PHE A 70 12.78 1.72 -9.51
N PRO A 71 11.82 2.34 -10.23
CA PRO A 71 11.93 3.72 -10.68
C PRO A 71 11.92 4.66 -9.47
N LEU A 72 12.92 5.53 -9.37
CA LEU A 72 13.02 6.48 -8.26
C LEU A 72 12.18 7.73 -8.52
N PRO A 73 11.35 8.19 -7.57
CA PRO A 73 10.69 9.48 -7.66
C PRO A 73 11.71 10.62 -7.66
N GLU A 74 11.54 11.61 -8.53
CA GLU A 74 12.49 12.72 -8.75
C GLU A 74 12.69 13.60 -7.52
N ALA A 75 11.65 13.80 -6.71
CA ALA A 75 11.66 14.68 -5.54
C ALA A 75 10.88 14.09 -4.36
N PRO A 76 11.10 14.57 -3.12
CA PRO A 76 10.23 14.29 -1.99
C PRO A 76 8.76 14.62 -2.28
N ASN A 77 7.85 13.86 -1.66
CA ASN A 77 6.41 13.94 -1.87
C ASN A 77 5.95 13.60 -3.30
N ARG A 78 6.77 12.84 -4.02
CA ARG A 78 6.44 12.27 -5.34
C ARG A 78 6.40 10.75 -5.25
N LEU A 79 5.72 10.16 -6.21
CA LEU A 79 5.68 8.71 -6.38
C LEU A 79 6.13 8.31 -7.80
N ALA A 80 6.59 7.08 -7.91
CA ALA A 80 6.85 6.42 -9.19
C ALA A 80 6.22 5.03 -9.15
N ARG A 81 5.76 4.53 -10.30
CA ARG A 81 5.19 3.19 -10.43
C ARG A 81 6.10 2.30 -11.25
N ALA A 82 6.41 1.14 -10.72
CA ALA A 82 7.11 0.12 -11.47
C ALA A 82 6.17 -0.52 -12.52
N PRO A 83 6.71 -0.98 -13.67
CA PRO A 83 5.91 -1.71 -14.67
C PRO A 83 5.22 -2.95 -14.10
N SER A 84 5.79 -3.58 -13.08
CA SER A 84 5.24 -4.73 -12.34
C SER A 84 4.12 -4.36 -11.36
N GLY A 85 3.85 -3.07 -11.14
CA GLY A 85 2.69 -2.57 -10.40
C GLY A 85 2.99 -2.05 -8.99
N GLU A 86 4.20 -2.21 -8.48
CA GLU A 86 4.61 -1.62 -7.20
C GLU A 86 4.61 -0.09 -7.29
N THR A 87 4.35 0.54 -6.17
CA THR A 87 4.40 2.00 -6.05
C THR A 87 5.48 2.40 -5.06
N LEU A 88 6.43 3.20 -5.52
CA LEU A 88 7.48 3.76 -4.69
C LEU A 88 7.17 5.23 -4.40
N LEU A 89 7.03 5.57 -3.11
CA LEU A 89 6.86 6.93 -2.62
C LEU A 89 8.18 7.42 -2.04
N ARG A 90 8.60 8.63 -2.39
CA ARG A 90 9.71 9.32 -1.76
C ARG A 90 9.19 10.28 -0.69
N LEU A 91 9.36 9.92 0.58
CA LEU A 91 8.81 10.68 1.71
C LEU A 91 9.71 11.86 2.12
N SER A 92 11.03 11.69 1.97
CA SER A 92 12.02 12.73 2.22
C SER A 92 13.22 12.56 1.28
N GLN A 93 14.29 13.30 1.49
CA GLN A 93 15.52 13.17 0.68
C GLN A 93 16.07 11.73 0.69
N ASN A 94 15.97 11.04 1.82
CA ASN A 94 16.58 9.75 2.03
C ASN A 94 15.60 8.73 2.64
N GLU A 95 14.30 8.94 2.51
CA GLU A 95 13.27 8.02 3.02
C GLU A 95 12.26 7.66 1.94
N TYR A 96 12.03 6.37 1.80
CA TYR A 96 11.17 5.78 0.79
C TYR A 96 10.19 4.80 1.42
N LEU A 97 9.00 4.72 0.82
CA LEU A 97 7.98 3.72 1.13
C LEU A 97 7.63 2.97 -0.15
N LEU A 98 7.91 1.69 -0.18
CA LEU A 98 7.58 0.78 -1.27
C LEU A 98 6.30 0.02 -0.93
N LEU A 99 5.31 0.12 -1.80
CA LEU A 99 4.03 -0.58 -1.69
C LEU A 99 4.00 -1.75 -2.68
N GLY A 100 3.59 -2.91 -2.22
CA GLY A 100 3.49 -4.11 -3.04
C GLY A 100 2.42 -4.01 -4.13
N ALA A 101 2.65 -4.71 -5.23
CA ALA A 101 1.71 -4.80 -6.33
C ALA A 101 0.53 -5.73 -5.99
N PHE A 102 -0.63 -5.46 -6.60
CA PHE A 102 -1.78 -6.35 -6.49
C PHE A 102 -1.58 -7.64 -7.28
N ALA A 103 -0.93 -7.55 -8.43
CA ALA A 103 -0.83 -8.65 -9.38
C ALA A 103 -0.10 -9.87 -8.82
N ASP A 104 0.87 -9.66 -7.93
CA ASP A 104 1.67 -10.72 -7.30
C ASP A 104 1.40 -10.86 -5.79
N GLY A 105 0.37 -10.18 -5.26
CA GLY A 105 0.10 -10.14 -3.82
C GLY A 105 1.24 -9.54 -3.00
N GLY A 106 2.08 -8.70 -3.61
CA GLY A 106 3.24 -8.06 -3.00
C GLY A 106 4.45 -9.01 -2.83
N ALA A 107 4.51 -10.12 -3.56
CA ALA A 107 5.55 -11.13 -3.42
C ALA A 107 6.97 -10.53 -3.60
N ARG A 108 7.18 -9.67 -4.58
CA ARG A 108 8.47 -9.01 -4.81
C ARG A 108 8.93 -8.17 -3.62
N VAL A 109 8.01 -7.40 -3.02
CA VAL A 109 8.33 -6.60 -1.83
C VAL A 109 8.70 -7.49 -0.64
N ARG A 110 8.02 -8.64 -0.49
CA ARG A 110 8.32 -9.60 0.58
C ARG A 110 9.68 -10.26 0.40
N VAL A 111 10.06 -10.60 -0.83
CA VAL A 111 11.40 -11.11 -1.13
C VAL A 111 12.46 -10.07 -0.75
N LEU A 112 12.29 -8.83 -1.18
CA LEU A 112 13.20 -7.74 -0.84
C LEU A 112 13.31 -7.53 0.68
N GLU A 113 12.19 -7.59 1.40
CA GLU A 113 12.15 -7.46 2.86
C GLU A 113 13.01 -8.53 3.56
N ASN A 114 13.00 -9.76 3.05
CA ASN A 114 13.78 -10.85 3.61
C ASN A 114 15.29 -10.74 3.31
N ASP A 115 15.64 -10.09 2.19
CA ASP A 115 17.02 -9.93 1.73
C ASP A 115 17.71 -8.69 2.32
N LEU A 116 16.96 -7.82 2.99
CA LEU A 116 17.53 -6.61 3.57
C LEU A 116 18.25 -6.92 4.90
N PRO A 117 19.42 -6.30 5.12
CA PRO A 117 20.11 -6.41 6.39
C PRO A 117 19.24 -5.85 7.52
N LYS A 118 19.16 -6.59 8.63
CA LYS A 118 18.32 -6.24 9.79
C LYS A 118 18.84 -5.05 10.60
N ALA A 119 20.06 -4.61 10.37
CA ALA A 119 20.70 -3.48 11.05
C ALA A 119 21.26 -2.51 10.00
N GLY A 120 21.38 -1.24 10.36
CA GLY A 120 21.76 -0.14 9.48
C GLY A 120 23.17 -0.24 8.87
N GLU A 121 23.39 -1.26 8.08
CA GLU A 121 24.63 -1.47 7.35
C GLU A 121 24.74 -0.47 6.19
N ASN A 122 25.95 0.08 6.02
CA ASN A 122 26.26 1.00 4.92
C ASN A 122 25.35 2.24 4.81
N GLY A 123 24.75 2.67 5.94
CA GLY A 123 23.83 3.80 5.95
C GLY A 123 22.45 3.50 5.36
N LEU A 124 22.05 2.23 5.34
CA LEU A 124 20.71 1.76 4.98
C LEU A 124 19.98 1.26 6.23
N TYR A 125 18.80 1.78 6.44
CA TYR A 125 17.92 1.38 7.54
C TYR A 125 16.61 0.83 6.96
N PHE A 126 16.27 -0.36 7.40
CA PHE A 126 15.00 -0.97 7.12
C PHE A 126 13.96 -0.50 8.15
N LEU A 127 12.80 -0.10 7.67
CA LEU A 127 11.66 0.33 8.47
C LEU A 127 10.48 -0.60 8.22
N PRO A 128 10.18 -1.52 9.15
CA PRO A 128 8.96 -2.33 9.05
C PRO A 128 7.74 -1.41 8.97
N ARG A 129 6.89 -1.64 7.96
CA ARG A 129 5.70 -0.80 7.74
C ARG A 129 4.40 -1.60 7.78
N GLN A 130 4.50 -2.91 7.92
CA GLN A 130 3.36 -3.81 7.83
C GLN A 130 2.32 -3.55 8.93
N ASP A 131 2.76 -3.22 10.12
CA ASP A 131 1.93 -3.01 11.31
C ASP A 131 1.87 -1.54 11.77
N SER A 132 2.57 -0.63 11.10
CA SER A 132 2.65 0.77 11.51
C SER A 132 1.47 1.63 11.07
N HIS A 133 0.81 1.29 9.95
CA HIS A 133 -0.28 2.05 9.35
C HIS A 133 -1.30 1.12 8.71
N ALA A 134 -2.57 1.48 8.72
CA ALA A 134 -3.55 0.89 7.83
C ALA A 134 -3.36 1.43 6.41
N TRP A 135 -3.59 0.58 5.41
CA TRP A 135 -3.51 0.97 4.02
C TRP A 135 -4.83 0.68 3.32
N PHE A 136 -5.47 1.73 2.82
CA PHE A 136 -6.73 1.64 2.10
C PHE A 136 -6.61 2.21 0.69
N TRP A 137 -7.35 1.62 -0.22
CA TRP A 137 -7.60 2.18 -1.54
C TRP A 137 -9.04 2.69 -1.61
N LEU A 138 -9.21 3.97 -1.93
CA LEU A 138 -10.50 4.60 -2.15
C LEU A 138 -10.64 4.92 -3.64
N GLY A 139 -11.65 4.33 -4.29
CA GLY A 139 -11.91 4.50 -5.71
C GLY A 139 -13.32 4.98 -6.00
N GLY A 140 -13.59 5.24 -7.28
CA GLY A 140 -14.88 5.69 -7.76
C GLY A 140 -14.96 7.20 -8.05
N PRO A 141 -16.02 7.64 -8.77
CA PRO A 141 -16.17 9.04 -9.17
C PRO A 141 -16.32 10.01 -7.99
N ARG A 142 -16.95 9.59 -6.91
CA ARG A 142 -17.18 10.43 -5.72
C ARG A 142 -16.10 10.35 -4.64
N ARG A 143 -14.94 9.74 -4.91
CA ARG A 143 -13.86 9.61 -3.93
C ARG A 143 -13.38 10.94 -3.34
N ALA A 144 -13.36 12.01 -4.16
CA ALA A 144 -12.94 13.33 -3.68
C ALA A 144 -13.93 13.93 -2.68
N GLU A 145 -15.22 13.73 -2.88
CA GLU A 145 -16.28 14.19 -1.94
C GLU A 145 -16.20 13.46 -0.60
N VAL A 146 -15.88 12.15 -0.63
CA VAL A 146 -15.68 11.37 0.60
C VAL A 146 -14.45 11.88 1.34
N MET A 147 -13.33 12.05 0.61
CA MET A 147 -12.10 12.55 1.22
C MET A 147 -12.23 13.96 1.79
N ALA A 148 -12.99 14.84 1.15
CA ALA A 148 -13.24 16.19 1.66
C ALA A 148 -13.96 16.22 3.03
N LYS A 149 -14.65 15.12 3.39
CA LYS A 149 -15.29 14.97 4.72
C LYS A 149 -14.32 14.40 5.77
N LEU A 150 -13.25 13.77 5.36
CA LEU A 150 -12.31 13.06 6.23
C LEU A 150 -10.99 13.79 6.39
N CYS A 151 -10.60 14.59 5.41
CA CYS A 151 -9.31 15.25 5.34
C CYS A 151 -9.47 16.69 4.86
N GLY A 152 -8.80 17.62 5.53
CA GLY A 152 -8.82 19.05 5.16
C GLY A 152 -7.94 19.41 3.95
N VAL A 153 -7.30 18.41 3.33
CA VAL A 153 -6.49 18.61 2.11
C VAL A 153 -7.43 18.64 0.91
N ASP A 154 -7.28 19.65 0.06
CA ASP A 154 -7.98 19.71 -1.22
C ASP A 154 -7.40 18.69 -2.19
N LEU A 155 -8.17 17.64 -2.48
CA LEU A 155 -7.83 16.57 -3.42
C LEU A 155 -8.57 16.72 -4.76
N SER A 156 -9.08 17.92 -5.05
CA SER A 156 -9.65 18.22 -6.37
C SER A 156 -8.58 18.08 -7.47
N ARG A 157 -9.03 17.99 -8.71
CA ARG A 157 -8.12 17.89 -9.87
C ARG A 157 -7.27 19.13 -10.06
N ASP A 158 -7.74 20.28 -9.60
CA ASP A 158 -7.02 21.57 -9.73
C ASP A 158 -5.88 21.67 -8.71
N ALA A 159 -6.13 21.18 -7.47
CA ALA A 159 -5.12 21.17 -6.41
C ALA A 159 -4.18 19.95 -6.51
N PHE A 160 -4.66 18.83 -7.05
CA PHE A 160 -3.92 17.60 -7.25
C PHE A 160 -3.94 17.21 -8.75
N PRO A 161 -3.16 17.89 -9.58
CA PRO A 161 -3.03 17.52 -10.98
C PRO A 161 -2.45 16.11 -11.08
N ARG A 162 -2.94 15.35 -12.05
CA ARG A 162 -2.35 14.05 -12.37
C ARG A 162 -1.00 14.30 -13.03
N ASP A 163 0.01 13.73 -12.47
CA ASP A 163 1.28 13.55 -13.17
C ASP A 163 1.11 12.50 -14.27
#